data_be04a719a56a0c8728baacf9614fb28c
#
_entry.id   be04a719a56a0c8728baacf9614fb28c
#
_cell.length_a   1.000
_cell.length_b   1.000
_cell.length_c   1.000
_cell.angle_alpha   90.00
_cell.angle_beta   90.00
_cell.angle_gamma   90.00
#
_symmetry.space_group_name_H-M   'P 1'
#
loop_
_entity.id
_entity.type
_entity.pdbx_description
1 polymer ?
#
loop_
_entity_poly.entity_id
_entity_poly.type
_entity_poly.pdbx_seq_one_letter_code
_entity_poly.pdbx_strand_id
1 'polypeptide(L)'
;MRQFHSAFETIKEQDLEVIHANGYLLRHKKTGATVALVSNDDDNKVFYIGFRTPPTDSTGVAHIIEHTVLCGSDKYPLKDPFVELVKGSMNTFINAMTYPDKTVYPVASTNDKDFNNLMDVYMDAVFNPNIYKYPEVFKQEGWHYEMTEPDGDITINGVVYNEMKGAFSSPDDVLERQIMTSLFPDTTYAIESGGDPDVIPTLTREAYLDFHRKYYHPSNSYIYLYGDMDMEERLDYLDKEYLSKYDSLEIDSTVHAQPAFDTPVDTDVKYSVNSDDDTADKSYLSMNYSIGKYDD
;
A
#
# COMPACT_ATOMS: atom_id res chain seq x y z
N MET A 1 24.28 -21.71 0.35
CA MET A 1 23.41 -20.60 -0.08
C MET A 1 24.23 -19.66 -0.96
N ARG A 2 23.68 -19.25 -2.08
CA ARG A 2 24.34 -18.32 -3.01
C ARG A 2 24.48 -16.93 -2.35
N GLN A 3 25.64 -16.32 -2.47
CA GLN A 3 25.91 -14.96 -2.04
C GLN A 3 25.86 -14.04 -3.26
N PHE A 4 24.89 -13.12 -3.29
CA PHE A 4 24.68 -12.20 -4.43
C PHE A 4 25.46 -10.90 -4.29
N HIS A 5 25.43 -10.27 -3.12
CA HIS A 5 26.04 -8.97 -2.90
C HIS A 5 26.53 -8.82 -1.45
N SER A 6 27.62 -8.08 -1.24
CA SER A 6 28.27 -7.95 0.09
C SER A 6 27.39 -7.29 1.16
N ALA A 7 26.48 -6.37 0.75
CA ALA A 7 25.57 -5.68 1.67
C ALA A 7 24.37 -6.54 2.10
N PHE A 8 24.12 -7.70 1.46
CA PHE A 8 23.01 -8.57 1.75
C PHE A 8 23.46 -9.90 2.32
N GLU A 9 22.63 -10.50 3.14
CA GLU A 9 22.76 -11.85 3.67
C GLU A 9 21.63 -12.71 3.09
N THR A 10 21.96 -13.87 2.52
CA THR A 10 20.95 -14.84 2.06
C THR A 10 20.45 -15.64 3.24
N ILE A 11 19.18 -15.48 3.58
CA ILE A 11 18.48 -16.14 4.69
C ILE A 11 17.96 -17.52 4.27
N LYS A 12 17.37 -17.60 3.05
CA LYS A 12 16.76 -18.82 2.50
C LYS A 12 16.99 -18.89 1.01
N GLU A 13 17.18 -20.11 0.53
CA GLU A 13 17.26 -20.47 -0.88
C GLU A 13 16.33 -21.66 -1.12
N GLN A 14 15.56 -21.62 -2.19
CA GLN A 14 14.57 -22.65 -2.51
C GLN A 14 14.40 -22.76 -4.02
N ASP A 15 14.40 -23.99 -4.53
CA ASP A 15 13.97 -24.28 -5.89
C ASP A 15 12.43 -24.21 -5.96
N LEU A 16 11.91 -23.49 -6.94
CA LEU A 16 10.48 -23.27 -7.19
C LEU A 16 10.09 -24.01 -8.47
N GLU A 17 10.08 -25.35 -8.43
CA GLU A 17 9.89 -26.25 -9.58
C GLU A 17 8.63 -25.91 -10.40
N VAL A 18 7.52 -25.50 -9.74
CA VAL A 18 6.24 -25.23 -10.41
C VAL A 18 6.33 -24.07 -11.40
N ILE A 19 7.20 -23.10 -11.13
CA ILE A 19 7.40 -21.91 -11.97
C ILE A 19 8.80 -21.88 -12.60
N HIS A 20 9.53 -23.00 -12.55
CA HIS A 20 10.89 -23.13 -13.10
C HIS A 20 11.83 -22.00 -12.68
N ALA A 21 11.81 -21.66 -11.40
CA ALA A 21 12.56 -20.53 -10.85
C ALA A 21 13.38 -20.92 -9.62
N ASN A 22 14.37 -20.10 -9.30
CA ASN A 22 15.08 -20.16 -8.02
C ASN A 22 14.68 -18.98 -7.15
N GLY A 23 14.16 -19.27 -5.96
CA GLY A 23 13.74 -18.28 -4.97
C GLY A 23 14.82 -18.06 -3.90
N TYR A 24 15.05 -16.79 -3.55
CA TYR A 24 15.98 -16.40 -2.51
C TYR A 24 15.34 -15.36 -1.59
N LEU A 25 15.52 -15.50 -0.29
CA LEU A 25 15.17 -14.49 0.69
C LEU A 25 16.46 -13.90 1.26
N LEU A 26 16.62 -12.60 1.14
CA LEU A 26 17.77 -11.87 1.60
C LEU A 26 17.36 -10.82 2.64
N ARG A 27 18.35 -10.43 3.45
CA ARG A 27 18.25 -9.30 4.38
C ARG A 27 19.38 -8.32 4.11
N HIS A 28 19.06 -7.06 3.95
CA HIS A 28 20.06 -6.01 3.88
C HIS A 28 20.71 -5.80 5.26
N LYS A 29 22.04 -5.98 5.36
CA LYS A 29 22.77 -6.04 6.65
C LYS A 29 22.65 -4.76 7.47
N LYS A 30 22.67 -3.59 6.81
CA LYS A 30 22.66 -2.30 7.50
C LYS A 30 21.27 -1.92 8.00
N THR A 31 20.24 -2.09 7.20
CA THR A 31 18.90 -1.58 7.52
C THR A 31 17.92 -2.67 7.97
N GLY A 32 18.21 -3.93 7.68
CA GLY A 32 17.27 -5.03 7.93
C GLY A 32 16.19 -5.20 6.85
N ALA A 33 16.21 -4.40 5.77
CA ALA A 33 15.26 -4.54 4.65
C ALA A 33 15.21 -5.99 4.16
N THR A 34 14.01 -6.51 3.95
CA THR A 34 13.78 -7.85 3.41
C THR A 34 13.70 -7.79 1.89
N VAL A 35 14.44 -8.66 1.21
CA VAL A 35 14.42 -8.73 -0.26
C VAL A 35 14.16 -10.17 -0.68
N ALA A 36 13.11 -10.39 -1.46
CA ALA A 36 12.82 -11.67 -2.11
C ALA A 36 13.18 -11.59 -3.59
N LEU A 37 13.98 -12.54 -4.06
CA LEU A 37 14.36 -12.68 -5.46
C LEU A 37 13.76 -13.96 -6.02
N VAL A 38 13.16 -13.88 -7.20
CA VAL A 38 12.71 -15.03 -7.98
C VAL A 38 13.33 -14.94 -9.36
N SER A 39 14.38 -15.72 -9.59
CA SER A 39 15.15 -15.73 -10.82
C SER A 39 14.68 -16.85 -11.74
N ASN A 40 14.26 -16.50 -12.96
CA ASN A 40 13.85 -17.40 -14.03
C ASN A 40 14.14 -16.76 -15.41
N ASP A 41 13.59 -17.32 -16.48
CA ASP A 41 13.75 -16.88 -17.86
C ASP A 41 12.56 -16.06 -18.40
N ASP A 42 11.67 -15.56 -17.52
CA ASP A 42 10.56 -14.69 -17.90
C ASP A 42 11.07 -13.28 -18.20
N ASP A 43 10.84 -12.79 -19.41
CA ASP A 43 11.24 -11.46 -19.84
C ASP A 43 10.41 -10.33 -19.18
N ASN A 44 9.24 -10.65 -18.63
CA ASN A 44 8.40 -9.70 -17.89
C ASN A 44 8.90 -9.51 -16.45
N LYS A 45 9.80 -8.58 -16.28
CA LYS A 45 10.44 -8.26 -15.01
C LYS A 45 9.49 -7.54 -14.08
N VAL A 46 9.45 -7.96 -12.81
CA VAL A 46 8.64 -7.33 -11.76
C VAL A 46 9.52 -6.76 -10.67
N PHE A 47 9.25 -5.53 -10.30
CA PHE A 47 9.70 -4.91 -9.06
C PHE A 47 8.49 -4.59 -8.19
N TYR A 48 8.65 -4.79 -6.90
CA TYR A 48 7.66 -4.47 -5.91
C TYR A 48 8.37 -3.96 -4.65
N ILE A 49 7.89 -2.88 -4.08
CA ILE A 49 8.22 -2.48 -2.72
C ILE A 49 6.95 -2.32 -1.91
N GLY A 50 6.94 -2.86 -0.71
CA GLY A 50 5.82 -2.76 0.22
C GLY A 50 6.29 -2.49 1.63
N PHE A 51 5.39 -1.91 2.41
CA PHE A 51 5.59 -1.62 3.83
C PHE A 51 4.42 -2.18 4.62
N ARG A 52 4.67 -2.65 5.85
CA ARG A 52 3.58 -2.86 6.80
C ARG A 52 3.11 -1.51 7.29
N THR A 53 1.84 -1.21 7.09
CA THR A 53 1.22 0.09 7.39
C THR A 53 -0.09 -0.09 8.15
N PRO A 54 -0.11 -0.81 9.30
CA PRO A 54 -1.35 -1.02 10.03
C PRO A 54 -1.87 0.32 10.57
N PRO A 55 -3.05 0.80 10.11
CA PRO A 55 -3.67 2.00 10.64
C PRO A 55 -4.23 1.75 12.04
N THR A 56 -4.38 2.83 12.81
CA THR A 56 -4.99 2.81 14.15
C THR A 56 -6.38 3.44 14.19
N ASP A 57 -6.80 4.03 13.08
CA ASP A 57 -8.10 4.66 12.91
C ASP A 57 -8.53 4.64 11.42
N SER A 58 -9.77 5.00 11.15
CA SER A 58 -10.36 4.99 9.81
C SER A 58 -10.19 6.34 9.07
N THR A 59 -9.12 7.09 9.34
CA THR A 59 -8.83 8.35 8.62
C THR A 59 -8.35 8.13 7.19
N GLY A 60 -8.07 6.89 6.77
CA GLY A 60 -7.52 6.59 5.47
C GLY A 60 -6.09 7.07 5.27
N VAL A 61 -5.34 7.27 6.35
CA VAL A 61 -3.98 7.82 6.29
C VAL A 61 -3.04 7.00 5.41
N ALA A 62 -3.14 5.67 5.43
CA ALA A 62 -2.34 4.77 4.58
C ALA A 62 -2.67 4.95 3.09
N HIS A 63 -3.95 5.08 2.75
CA HIS A 63 -4.45 5.27 1.39
C HIS A 63 -4.07 6.66 0.85
N ILE A 64 -4.23 7.71 1.67
CA ILE A 64 -3.80 9.05 1.29
C ILE A 64 -2.29 9.13 1.06
N ILE A 65 -1.48 8.40 1.85
CA ILE A 65 -0.04 8.31 1.62
C ILE A 65 0.26 7.56 0.32
N GLU A 66 -0.44 6.48 0.03
CA GLU A 66 -0.30 5.73 -1.23
C GLU A 66 -0.41 6.66 -2.43
N HIS A 67 -1.47 7.47 -2.51
CA HIS A 67 -1.65 8.45 -3.57
C HIS A 67 -0.56 9.52 -3.57
N THR A 68 -0.29 10.11 -2.41
CA THR A 68 0.54 11.31 -2.31
C THR A 68 2.03 11.09 -2.52
N VAL A 69 2.59 9.92 -2.19
CA VAL A 69 4.00 9.63 -2.47
C VAL A 69 4.28 9.59 -3.97
N LEU A 70 3.27 9.26 -4.78
CA LEU A 70 3.36 9.25 -6.25
C LEU A 70 3.17 10.63 -6.90
N CYS A 71 2.88 11.68 -6.10
CA CYS A 71 2.71 13.06 -6.56
C CYS A 71 4.03 13.85 -6.61
N GLY A 72 5.14 13.18 -6.91
CA GLY A 72 6.47 13.77 -7.07
C GLY A 72 7.42 13.50 -5.91
N SER A 73 8.70 13.46 -6.25
CA SER A 73 9.78 13.12 -5.33
C SER A 73 11.02 13.99 -5.58
N ASP A 74 12.10 13.76 -4.84
CA ASP A 74 13.33 14.55 -4.93
C ASP A 74 13.99 14.46 -6.30
N LYS A 75 14.12 13.25 -6.87
CA LYS A 75 14.66 13.04 -8.21
C LYS A 75 13.65 13.39 -9.31
N TYR A 76 12.38 13.25 -9.04
CA TYR A 76 11.29 13.42 -10.01
C TYR A 76 10.28 14.49 -9.52
N PRO A 77 10.65 15.78 -9.54
CA PRO A 77 9.85 16.88 -8.99
C PRO A 77 8.71 17.31 -9.93
N LEU A 78 8.06 16.35 -10.56
CA LEU A 78 6.87 16.55 -11.39
C LEU A 78 5.63 16.57 -10.51
N LYS A 79 4.56 17.22 -11.00
CA LYS A 79 3.30 17.27 -10.26
C LYS A 79 2.67 15.88 -10.13
N ASP A 80 2.78 15.04 -11.17
CA ASP A 80 2.18 13.73 -11.25
C ASP A 80 3.05 12.80 -12.11
N PRO A 81 4.20 12.33 -11.58
CA PRO A 81 5.07 11.41 -12.33
C PRO A 81 4.41 10.06 -12.60
N PHE A 82 3.44 9.62 -11.77
CA PHE A 82 2.72 8.38 -11.97
C PHE A 82 1.92 8.41 -13.28
N VAL A 83 1.14 9.46 -13.52
CA VAL A 83 0.35 9.60 -14.76
C VAL A 83 1.26 9.71 -16.00
N GLU A 84 2.41 10.34 -15.87
CA GLU A 84 3.40 10.40 -16.96
C GLU A 84 3.99 9.02 -17.27
N LEU A 85 4.25 8.20 -16.23
CA LEU A 85 4.70 6.82 -16.41
C LEU A 85 3.63 5.93 -17.04
N VAL A 86 2.38 6.00 -16.58
CA VAL A 86 1.26 5.25 -17.17
C VAL A 86 1.13 5.52 -18.66
N LYS A 87 1.33 6.78 -19.08
CA LYS A 87 1.19 7.18 -20.50
C LYS A 87 2.44 6.95 -21.35
N GLY A 88 3.62 7.06 -20.74
CA GLY A 88 4.87 7.19 -21.48
C GLY A 88 5.83 6.03 -21.34
N SER A 89 5.66 5.13 -20.39
CA SER A 89 6.52 3.95 -20.21
C SER A 89 6.03 2.74 -21.01
N MET A 90 6.89 1.74 -21.09
CA MET A 90 6.58 0.44 -21.70
C MET A 90 6.11 -0.59 -20.66
N ASN A 91 5.52 -0.10 -19.56
CA ASN A 91 5.06 -0.95 -18.47
C ASN A 91 4.06 -2.00 -18.96
N THR A 92 4.16 -3.19 -18.41
CA THR A 92 3.15 -4.26 -18.53
C THR A 92 2.21 -4.25 -17.35
N PHE A 93 2.66 -3.67 -16.23
CA PHE A 93 1.87 -3.43 -15.04
C PHE A 93 2.43 -2.23 -14.26
N ILE A 94 1.56 -1.36 -13.80
CA ILE A 94 1.90 -0.23 -12.92
C ILE A 94 0.71 0.05 -12.00
N ASN A 95 0.94 0.05 -10.68
CA ASN A 95 -0.11 0.31 -9.70
C ASN A 95 0.48 0.72 -8.36
N ALA A 96 -0.40 1.13 -7.43
CA ALA A 96 -0.19 1.17 -6.00
C ALA A 96 -1.45 0.63 -5.33
N MET A 97 -1.34 0.03 -4.16
CA MET A 97 -2.48 -0.61 -3.49
C MET A 97 -2.33 -0.52 -1.97
N THR A 98 -3.38 -0.06 -1.30
CA THR A 98 -3.50 -0.09 0.16
C THR A 98 -4.38 -1.25 0.59
N TYR A 99 -3.83 -2.07 1.48
CA TYR A 99 -4.50 -3.18 2.16
C TYR A 99 -4.69 -2.85 3.64
N PRO A 100 -5.48 -3.62 4.38
CA PRO A 100 -5.70 -3.35 5.80
C PRO A 100 -4.44 -3.31 6.68
N ASP A 101 -3.34 -3.97 6.26
CA ASP A 101 -2.12 -4.10 7.05
C ASP A 101 -0.83 -3.68 6.33
N LYS A 102 -0.93 -3.35 5.04
CA LYS A 102 0.24 -3.01 4.20
C LYS A 102 -0.13 -2.09 3.05
N THR A 103 0.85 -1.37 2.54
CA THR A 103 0.77 -0.59 1.29
C THR A 103 1.87 -1.02 0.35
N VAL A 104 1.55 -1.21 -0.93
CA VAL A 104 2.44 -1.86 -1.89
C VAL A 104 2.48 -1.09 -3.22
N TYR A 105 3.65 -1.11 -3.86
CA TYR A 105 3.97 -0.36 -5.06
C TYR A 105 4.61 -1.28 -6.09
N PRO A 106 3.80 -2.02 -6.89
CA PRO A 106 4.28 -2.92 -7.93
C PRO A 106 4.41 -2.25 -9.28
N VAL A 107 5.48 -2.63 -10.02
CA VAL A 107 5.66 -2.29 -11.44
C VAL A 107 6.23 -3.48 -12.20
N ALA A 108 5.91 -3.58 -13.48
CA ALA A 108 6.49 -4.58 -14.36
C ALA A 108 6.74 -4.02 -15.77
N SER A 109 7.81 -4.51 -16.40
CA SER A 109 8.14 -4.20 -17.80
C SER A 109 8.99 -5.32 -18.42
N THR A 110 8.79 -5.57 -19.71
CA THR A 110 9.68 -6.47 -20.49
C THR A 110 10.94 -5.76 -20.96
N ASN A 111 10.99 -4.44 -20.93
CA ASN A 111 12.13 -3.65 -21.37
C ASN A 111 13.04 -3.30 -20.18
N ASP A 112 14.31 -3.69 -20.21
CA ASP A 112 15.26 -3.49 -19.10
C ASP A 112 15.45 -2.03 -18.70
N LYS A 113 15.55 -1.13 -19.67
CA LYS A 113 15.75 0.29 -19.39
C LYS A 113 14.51 0.90 -18.77
N ASP A 114 13.34 0.54 -19.25
CA ASP A 114 12.06 1.00 -18.71
C ASP A 114 11.83 0.45 -17.30
N PHE A 115 12.10 -0.84 -17.10
CA PHE A 115 12.05 -1.48 -15.78
C PHE A 115 12.93 -0.75 -14.74
N ASN A 116 14.18 -0.41 -15.12
CA ASN A 116 15.07 0.34 -14.24
C ASN A 116 14.55 1.73 -13.90
N ASN A 117 13.97 2.43 -14.89
CA ASN A 117 13.36 3.74 -14.68
C ASN A 117 12.16 3.65 -13.74
N LEU A 118 11.28 2.67 -13.95
CA LEU A 118 10.11 2.43 -13.10
C LEU A 118 10.53 2.13 -11.66
N MET A 119 11.51 1.25 -11.48
CA MET A 119 12.06 0.91 -10.16
C MET A 119 12.64 2.16 -9.46
N ASP A 120 13.44 2.98 -10.17
CA ASP A 120 14.04 4.19 -9.57
C ASP A 120 12.97 5.22 -9.18
N VAL A 121 11.97 5.45 -10.04
CA VAL A 121 10.87 6.38 -9.73
C VAL A 121 10.11 5.93 -8.49
N TYR A 122 9.77 4.64 -8.38
CA TYR A 122 9.03 4.11 -7.24
C TYR A 122 9.85 4.12 -5.95
N MET A 123 11.14 3.78 -6.03
CA MET A 123 12.05 3.86 -4.86
C MET A 123 12.18 5.29 -4.36
N ASP A 124 12.34 6.26 -5.26
CA ASP A 124 12.46 7.67 -4.86
C ASP A 124 11.12 8.22 -4.34
N ALA A 125 10.01 7.83 -4.96
CA ALA A 125 8.66 8.22 -4.53
C ALA A 125 8.38 7.79 -3.08
N VAL A 126 8.67 6.55 -2.71
CA VAL A 126 8.35 6.05 -1.36
C VAL A 126 9.30 6.55 -0.28
N PHE A 127 10.59 6.80 -0.61
CA PHE A 127 11.57 7.22 0.39
C PHE A 127 11.82 8.73 0.45
N ASN A 128 11.63 9.46 -0.65
CA ASN A 128 11.92 10.88 -0.77
C ASN A 128 10.75 11.68 -1.37
N PRO A 129 9.49 11.43 -0.95
CA PRO A 129 8.33 12.10 -1.54
C PRO A 129 8.31 13.59 -1.23
N ASN A 130 7.74 14.37 -2.14
CA ASN A 130 7.58 15.81 -1.98
C ASN A 130 6.49 16.23 -0.98
N ILE A 131 5.84 15.30 -0.31
CA ILE A 131 4.77 15.55 0.68
C ILE A 131 5.22 16.46 1.85
N TYR A 132 6.51 16.44 2.16
CA TYR A 132 7.09 17.30 3.18
C TYR A 132 7.23 18.76 2.74
N LYS A 133 7.44 18.96 1.43
CA LYS A 133 7.68 20.28 0.82
C LYS A 133 6.38 20.99 0.43
N TYR A 134 5.40 20.23 -0.08
CA TYR A 134 4.17 20.77 -0.67
C TYR A 134 2.93 20.32 0.10
N PRO A 135 2.40 21.13 1.02
CA PRO A 135 1.19 20.80 1.76
C PRO A 135 -0.07 20.67 0.87
N GLU A 136 -0.02 21.20 -0.33
CA GLU A 136 -1.10 21.14 -1.32
C GLU A 136 -1.37 19.69 -1.77
N VAL A 137 -0.35 18.83 -1.80
CA VAL A 137 -0.47 17.43 -2.18
C VAL A 137 -1.43 16.70 -1.22
N PHE A 138 -1.27 16.88 0.10
CA PHE A 138 -2.18 16.34 1.09
C PHE A 138 -3.62 16.84 0.91
N LYS A 139 -3.80 18.14 0.61
CA LYS A 139 -5.12 18.72 0.41
C LYS A 139 -5.79 18.20 -0.85
N GLN A 140 -5.04 18.06 -1.94
CA GLN A 140 -5.56 17.58 -3.22
C GLN A 140 -5.97 16.11 -3.13
N GLU A 141 -5.08 15.25 -2.64
CA GLU A 141 -5.32 13.80 -2.61
C GLU A 141 -6.18 13.37 -1.42
N GLY A 142 -5.94 13.92 -0.24
CA GLY A 142 -6.65 13.57 0.99
C GLY A 142 -8.00 14.26 1.10
N TRP A 143 -8.00 15.44 1.70
CA TRP A 143 -9.21 16.23 1.88
C TRP A 143 -8.93 17.71 2.10
N HIS A 144 -9.90 18.57 1.74
CA HIS A 144 -9.90 20.00 2.02
C HIS A 144 -11.33 20.54 2.00
N TYR A 145 -11.49 21.73 2.60
CA TYR A 145 -12.74 22.50 2.43
C TYR A 145 -12.73 23.22 1.10
N GLU A 146 -13.81 23.12 0.37
CA GLU A 146 -14.03 23.78 -0.92
C GLU A 146 -15.30 24.64 -0.87
N MET A 147 -15.21 25.81 -1.47
CA MET A 147 -16.34 26.71 -1.72
C MET A 147 -16.26 27.19 -3.18
N THR A 148 -17.16 26.75 -4.01
CA THR A 148 -17.13 27.01 -5.46
C THR A 148 -17.67 28.39 -5.84
N GLU A 149 -18.59 28.96 -5.04
CA GLU A 149 -19.18 30.28 -5.25
C GLU A 149 -18.96 31.17 -4.01
N PRO A 150 -18.77 32.50 -4.16
CA PRO A 150 -18.45 33.42 -3.05
C PRO A 150 -19.44 33.40 -1.93
N ASP A 151 -20.55 32.94 -1.88
CA ASP A 151 -21.54 32.81 -0.79
C ASP A 151 -22.17 31.41 -0.77
N GLY A 152 -21.47 30.42 -1.40
CA GLY A 152 -21.93 29.05 -1.48
C GLY A 152 -21.68 28.24 -0.18
N ASP A 153 -22.21 27.06 -0.14
CA ASP A 153 -21.98 26.11 0.94
C ASP A 153 -20.52 25.63 0.92
N ILE A 154 -19.97 25.46 2.11
CA ILE A 154 -18.66 24.81 2.27
C ILE A 154 -18.86 23.30 2.18
N THR A 155 -18.14 22.69 1.25
CA THR A 155 -18.11 21.24 1.06
C THR A 155 -16.75 20.65 1.37
N ILE A 156 -16.66 19.34 1.51
CA ILE A 156 -15.40 18.63 1.62
C ILE A 156 -15.11 17.99 0.27
N ASN A 157 -13.87 18.15 -0.20
CA ASN A 157 -13.38 17.60 -1.46
C ASN A 157 -11.98 17.00 -1.27
N GLY A 158 -11.58 16.08 -2.13
CA GLY A 158 -10.30 15.40 -2.15
C GLY A 158 -10.41 14.11 -2.95
N VAL A 159 -9.33 13.67 -3.57
CA VAL A 159 -9.37 12.47 -4.45
C VAL A 159 -9.79 11.25 -3.63
N VAL A 160 -9.06 10.90 -2.58
CA VAL A 160 -9.37 9.75 -1.70
C VAL A 160 -10.71 9.93 -0.99
N TYR A 161 -11.02 11.13 -0.50
CA TYR A 161 -12.32 11.41 0.11
C TYR A 161 -13.49 11.10 -0.83
N ASN A 162 -13.42 11.55 -2.07
CA ASN A 162 -14.47 11.33 -3.06
C ASN A 162 -14.57 9.87 -3.50
N GLU A 163 -13.43 9.20 -3.67
CA GLU A 163 -13.36 7.78 -3.96
C GLU A 163 -14.04 6.94 -2.88
N MET A 164 -13.68 7.17 -1.62
CA MET A 164 -14.26 6.43 -0.50
C MET A 164 -15.73 6.75 -0.28
N LYS A 165 -16.15 7.99 -0.54
CA LYS A 165 -17.58 8.34 -0.53
C LYS A 165 -18.37 7.55 -1.59
N GLY A 166 -17.77 7.27 -2.75
CA GLY A 166 -18.31 6.39 -3.77
C GLY A 166 -18.39 4.94 -3.28
N ALA A 167 -17.30 4.39 -2.74
CA ALA A 167 -17.23 3.03 -2.21
C ALA A 167 -18.26 2.79 -1.09
N PHE A 168 -18.45 3.74 -0.18
CA PHE A 168 -19.43 3.64 0.91
C PHE A 168 -20.90 3.65 0.45
N SER A 169 -21.19 3.91 -0.81
CA SER A 169 -22.54 3.82 -1.37
C SER A 169 -22.94 2.42 -1.86
N SER A 170 -21.97 1.49 -1.96
CA SER A 170 -22.20 0.11 -2.42
C SER A 170 -22.71 -0.78 -1.27
N PRO A 171 -23.83 -1.52 -1.44
CA PRO A 171 -24.29 -2.48 -0.44
C PRO A 171 -23.29 -3.59 -0.14
N ASP A 172 -22.55 -4.06 -1.16
CA ASP A 172 -21.55 -5.13 -1.02
C ASP A 172 -20.37 -4.65 -0.17
N ASP A 173 -19.90 -3.41 -0.39
CA ASP A 173 -18.81 -2.82 0.41
C ASP A 173 -19.24 -2.57 1.87
N VAL A 174 -20.50 -2.18 2.11
CA VAL A 174 -21.05 -2.07 3.47
C VAL A 174 -21.03 -3.43 4.17
N LEU A 175 -21.44 -4.49 3.46
CA LEU A 175 -21.45 -5.85 4.01
C LEU A 175 -20.02 -6.33 4.31
N GLU A 176 -19.07 -6.15 3.39
CA GLU A 176 -17.67 -6.56 3.56
C GLU A 176 -17.03 -5.89 4.77
N ARG A 177 -17.20 -4.57 4.92
CA ARG A 177 -16.72 -3.84 6.10
C ARG A 177 -17.33 -4.38 7.39
N GLN A 178 -18.64 -4.65 7.40
CA GLN A 178 -19.30 -5.20 8.58
C GLN A 178 -18.76 -6.60 8.92
N ILE A 179 -18.48 -7.43 7.92
CA ILE A 179 -17.85 -8.75 8.12
C ILE A 179 -16.49 -8.59 8.80
N MET A 180 -15.63 -7.73 8.27
CA MET A 180 -14.29 -7.49 8.82
C MET A 180 -14.34 -6.94 10.24
N THR A 181 -15.19 -5.94 10.50
CA THR A 181 -15.40 -5.37 11.84
C THR A 181 -15.93 -6.40 12.83
N SER A 182 -16.81 -7.31 12.39
CA SER A 182 -17.38 -8.34 13.26
C SER A 182 -16.41 -9.48 13.56
N LEU A 183 -15.59 -9.89 12.58
CA LEU A 183 -14.64 -10.98 12.73
C LEU A 183 -13.34 -10.57 13.42
N PHE A 184 -12.93 -9.32 13.30
CA PHE A 184 -11.61 -8.85 13.74
C PHE A 184 -11.67 -7.54 14.56
N PRO A 185 -12.62 -7.38 15.52
CA PRO A 185 -12.87 -6.09 16.21
C PRO A 185 -11.67 -5.55 16.97
N ASP A 186 -10.75 -6.40 17.41
CA ASP A 186 -9.60 -6.03 18.24
C ASP A 186 -8.30 -5.85 17.43
N THR A 187 -8.40 -5.80 16.11
CA THR A 187 -7.24 -5.75 15.22
C THR A 187 -7.34 -4.63 14.18
N THR A 188 -6.26 -4.35 13.46
CA THR A 188 -6.26 -3.40 12.34
C THR A 188 -7.25 -3.77 11.23
N TYR A 189 -7.69 -5.02 11.15
CA TYR A 189 -8.66 -5.47 10.14
C TYR A 189 -10.10 -4.98 10.39
N ALA A 190 -10.41 -4.48 11.61
CA ALA A 190 -11.68 -3.79 11.88
C ALA A 190 -11.69 -2.35 11.37
N ILE A 191 -10.53 -1.82 11.00
CA ILE A 191 -10.34 -0.43 10.60
C ILE A 191 -10.49 -0.32 9.08
N GLU A 192 -11.20 0.70 8.62
CA GLU A 192 -11.28 1.00 7.20
C GLU A 192 -9.99 1.68 6.73
N SER A 193 -9.07 0.89 6.18
CA SER A 193 -7.76 1.36 5.74
C SER A 193 -7.82 2.34 4.56
N GLY A 194 -8.85 2.22 3.72
CA GLY A 194 -9.14 3.16 2.65
C GLY A 194 -9.61 4.52 3.15
N GLY A 195 -10.22 4.55 4.32
CA GLY A 195 -10.76 5.73 4.98
C GLY A 195 -12.28 5.81 4.97
N ASP A 196 -12.84 6.11 6.14
CA ASP A 196 -14.26 6.40 6.28
C ASP A 196 -14.52 7.88 5.96
N PRO A 197 -15.40 8.23 5.02
CA PRO A 197 -15.69 9.61 4.65
C PRO A 197 -16.09 10.52 5.81
N ASP A 198 -16.69 9.99 6.87
CA ASP A 198 -17.03 10.73 8.08
C ASP A 198 -15.81 10.96 8.99
N VAL A 199 -14.76 10.15 8.83
CA VAL A 199 -13.54 10.18 9.67
C VAL A 199 -12.37 10.83 8.94
N ILE A 200 -12.22 10.66 7.62
CA ILE A 200 -11.16 11.26 6.78
C ILE A 200 -10.92 12.76 7.12
N PRO A 201 -11.97 13.62 7.27
CA PRO A 201 -11.78 15.03 7.56
C PRO A 201 -11.19 15.35 8.94
N THR A 202 -10.96 14.35 9.77
CA THR A 202 -10.27 14.51 11.06
C THR A 202 -8.76 14.32 10.94
N LEU A 203 -8.26 13.77 9.83
CA LEU A 203 -6.85 13.58 9.61
C LEU A 203 -6.12 14.91 9.50
N THR A 204 -5.17 15.13 10.39
CA THR A 204 -4.30 16.30 10.33
C THR A 204 -3.07 16.03 9.45
N ARG A 205 -2.52 17.09 8.85
CA ARG A 205 -1.27 16.97 8.08
C ARG A 205 -0.11 16.44 8.93
N GLU A 206 -0.07 16.75 10.21
CA GLU A 206 0.98 16.28 11.12
C GLU A 206 0.89 14.75 11.30
N ALA A 207 -0.28 14.22 11.66
CA ALA A 207 -0.51 12.78 11.80
C ALA A 207 -0.19 12.02 10.49
N TYR A 208 -0.58 12.58 9.35
CA TYR A 208 -0.27 12.05 8.03
C TYR A 208 1.26 11.97 7.78
N LEU A 209 2.02 13.02 8.05
CA LEU A 209 3.48 13.00 7.90
C LEU A 209 4.18 12.07 8.89
N ASP A 210 3.66 11.97 10.12
CA ASP A 210 4.19 11.07 11.15
C ASP A 210 3.98 9.61 10.78
N PHE A 211 2.85 9.27 10.15
CA PHE A 211 2.60 7.94 9.64
C PHE A 211 3.63 7.54 8.55
N HIS A 212 3.91 8.44 7.60
CA HIS A 212 4.95 8.19 6.61
C HIS A 212 6.32 8.02 7.26
N ARG A 213 6.74 8.92 8.17
CA ARG A 213 8.03 8.82 8.88
C ARG A 213 8.17 7.51 9.65
N LYS A 214 7.07 7.02 10.24
CA LYS A 214 7.07 5.79 11.03
C LYS A 214 7.23 4.56 10.16
N TYR A 215 6.46 4.44 9.09
CA TYR A 215 6.33 3.18 8.37
C TYR A 215 7.14 3.08 7.07
N TYR A 216 7.44 4.22 6.40
CA TYR A 216 8.15 4.24 5.11
C TYR A 216 9.66 4.33 5.33
N HIS A 217 10.20 3.27 5.88
CA HIS A 217 11.62 3.14 6.19
C HIS A 217 12.14 1.80 5.70
N PRO A 218 13.41 1.69 5.21
CA PRO A 218 13.96 0.42 4.75
C PRO A 218 13.83 -0.73 5.75
N SER A 219 13.92 -0.47 7.06
CA SER A 219 13.77 -1.51 8.10
C SER A 219 12.38 -2.14 8.17
N ASN A 220 11.37 -1.49 7.59
CA ASN A 220 9.99 -1.99 7.48
C ASN A 220 9.62 -2.39 6.04
N SER A 221 10.59 -2.39 5.11
CA SER A 221 10.34 -2.65 3.70
C SER A 221 10.49 -4.12 3.32
N TYR A 222 9.65 -4.53 2.37
CA TYR A 222 9.70 -5.80 1.67
C TYR A 222 9.84 -5.52 0.18
N ILE A 223 11.00 -5.87 -0.38
CA ILE A 223 11.32 -5.67 -1.79
C ILE A 223 11.22 -7.02 -2.50
N TYR A 224 10.64 -7.04 -3.68
CA TYR A 224 10.52 -8.23 -4.52
C TYR A 224 11.03 -7.95 -5.92
N LEU A 225 11.88 -8.84 -6.44
CA LEU A 225 12.39 -8.83 -7.80
C LEU A 225 12.11 -10.19 -8.44
N TYR A 226 11.52 -10.18 -9.62
CA TYR A 226 11.15 -11.37 -10.38
C TYR A 226 11.53 -11.21 -11.84
N GLY A 227 11.98 -12.30 -12.48
CA GLY A 227 12.17 -12.40 -13.90
C GLY A 227 13.62 -12.61 -14.33
N ASP A 228 13.85 -12.50 -15.64
CA ASP A 228 15.19 -12.57 -16.25
C ASP A 228 15.90 -11.21 -16.14
N MET A 229 16.72 -11.07 -15.11
CA MET A 229 17.54 -9.88 -14.88
C MET A 229 18.81 -10.21 -14.13
N ASP A 230 19.82 -9.32 -14.23
CA ASP A 230 21.00 -9.38 -13.38
C ASP A 230 20.63 -8.97 -11.94
N MET A 231 20.38 -9.96 -11.08
CA MET A 231 19.99 -9.73 -9.68
C MET A 231 21.10 -9.04 -8.86
N GLU A 232 22.37 -9.27 -9.18
CA GLU A 232 23.49 -8.64 -8.47
C GLU A 232 23.58 -7.15 -8.80
N GLU A 233 23.37 -6.77 -10.06
CA GLU A 233 23.27 -5.37 -10.49
C GLU A 233 22.11 -4.65 -9.81
N ARG A 234 20.93 -5.30 -9.71
CA ARG A 234 19.77 -4.70 -9.04
C ARG A 234 19.99 -4.51 -7.54
N LEU A 235 20.61 -5.47 -6.87
CA LEU A 235 20.95 -5.35 -5.45
C LEU A 235 22.01 -4.28 -5.20
N ASP A 236 23.03 -4.16 -6.06
CA ASP A 236 24.04 -3.10 -5.99
C ASP A 236 23.39 -1.70 -6.12
N TYR A 237 22.45 -1.58 -7.06
CA TYR A 237 21.68 -0.35 -7.26
C TYR A 237 20.83 0.00 -6.04
N LEU A 238 20.03 -0.96 -5.51
CA LEU A 238 19.20 -0.75 -4.32
C LEU A 238 20.04 -0.36 -3.10
N ASP A 239 21.19 -1.00 -2.89
CA ASP A 239 22.10 -0.66 -1.80
C ASP A 239 22.63 0.76 -1.97
N LYS A 240 23.31 1.08 -3.09
CA LYS A 240 24.01 2.34 -3.29
C LYS A 240 23.09 3.55 -3.35
N GLU A 241 21.99 3.42 -4.07
CA GLU A 241 21.10 4.57 -4.32
C GLU A 241 20.12 4.83 -3.18
N TYR A 242 19.77 3.80 -2.40
CA TYR A 242 18.73 3.94 -1.38
C TYR A 242 19.12 3.35 -0.02
N LEU A 243 19.28 2.04 0.10
CA LEU A 243 19.29 1.37 1.39
C LEU A 243 20.50 1.75 2.26
N SER A 244 21.69 1.90 1.69
CA SER A 244 22.91 2.27 2.45
C SER A 244 22.86 3.66 3.06
N LYS A 245 21.94 4.53 2.61
CA LYS A 245 21.74 5.89 3.14
C LYS A 245 21.02 5.92 4.49
N TYR A 246 20.45 4.80 4.90
CA TYR A 246 19.69 4.65 6.15
C TYR A 246 20.43 3.77 7.14
N ASP A 247 20.21 4.02 8.42
CA ASP A 247 20.58 3.10 9.49
C ASP A 247 19.38 2.20 9.85
N SER A 248 19.61 1.15 10.64
CA SER A 248 18.53 0.31 11.13
C SER A 248 17.63 1.07 12.13
N LEU A 249 16.33 0.93 11.99
CA LEU A 249 15.34 1.50 12.88
C LEU A 249 14.40 0.40 13.38
N GLU A 250 14.12 0.38 14.68
CA GLU A 250 13.10 -0.49 15.25
C GLU A 250 11.71 0.13 15.01
N ILE A 251 10.86 -0.57 14.26
CA ILE A 251 9.53 -0.11 13.88
C ILE A 251 8.52 -1.15 14.32
N ASP A 252 7.63 -0.77 15.22
CA ASP A 252 6.48 -1.60 15.55
C ASP A 252 5.40 -1.45 14.46
N SER A 253 5.34 -2.45 13.61
CA SER A 253 4.31 -2.66 12.60
C SER A 253 3.58 -4.00 12.79
N THR A 254 3.52 -4.47 14.03
CA THR A 254 2.94 -5.75 14.38
C THR A 254 1.43 -5.75 14.13
N VAL A 255 0.95 -6.78 13.44
CA VAL A 255 -0.48 -7.07 13.30
C VAL A 255 -0.81 -8.21 14.27
N HIS A 256 -1.62 -7.91 15.27
CA HIS A 256 -2.03 -8.88 16.28
C HIS A 256 -3.11 -9.81 15.73
N ALA A 257 -3.09 -11.07 16.19
CA ALA A 257 -4.16 -12.01 15.88
C ALA A 257 -5.42 -11.65 16.70
N GLN A 258 -6.59 -11.82 16.09
CA GLN A 258 -7.86 -11.68 16.78
C GLN A 258 -8.01 -12.79 17.81
N PRO A 259 -8.31 -12.50 19.09
CA PRO A 259 -8.70 -13.50 20.06
C PRO A 259 -9.95 -14.28 19.62
N ALA A 260 -10.02 -15.57 19.98
CA ALA A 260 -11.20 -16.37 19.67
C ALA A 260 -12.45 -15.84 20.40
N PHE A 261 -13.60 -15.95 19.74
CA PHE A 261 -14.87 -15.59 20.34
C PHE A 261 -15.44 -16.76 21.15
N ASP A 262 -16.04 -16.49 22.28
CA ASP A 262 -16.75 -17.47 23.10
C ASP A 262 -18.12 -17.86 22.52
N THR A 263 -18.73 -16.93 21.78
CA THR A 263 -20.06 -17.09 21.17
C THR A 263 -20.09 -16.45 19.77
N PRO A 264 -20.94 -16.96 18.86
CA PRO A 264 -21.17 -16.30 17.59
C PRO A 264 -21.65 -14.86 17.77
N VAL A 265 -21.22 -13.97 16.87
CA VAL A 265 -21.69 -12.60 16.78
C VAL A 265 -22.76 -12.54 15.69
N ASP A 266 -23.93 -11.95 16.02
CA ASP A 266 -25.02 -11.70 15.10
C ASP A 266 -25.26 -10.20 15.06
N THR A 267 -25.28 -9.61 13.85
CA THR A 267 -25.36 -8.16 13.67
C THR A 267 -26.14 -7.80 12.42
N ASP A 268 -26.92 -6.74 12.53
CA ASP A 268 -27.64 -6.13 11.41
C ASP A 268 -27.00 -4.77 11.07
N VAL A 269 -26.77 -4.53 9.78
CA VAL A 269 -26.32 -3.24 9.27
C VAL A 269 -27.28 -2.75 8.17
N LYS A 270 -27.52 -1.45 8.14
CA LYS A 270 -28.32 -0.80 7.10
C LYS A 270 -27.40 -0.22 6.03
N TYR A 271 -27.84 -0.30 4.80
CA TYR A 271 -27.17 0.37 3.68
C TYR A 271 -28.10 1.40 3.02
N SER A 272 -27.52 2.36 2.31
CA SER A 272 -28.25 3.43 1.64
C SER A 272 -28.90 2.92 0.36
N VAL A 273 -30.13 3.37 0.12
CA VAL A 273 -30.88 3.16 -1.14
C VAL A 273 -31.40 4.51 -1.62
N ASN A 274 -31.64 4.65 -2.92
CA ASN A 274 -32.31 5.85 -3.43
C ASN A 274 -33.76 5.86 -3.01
N SER A 275 -34.38 7.06 -2.91
CA SER A 275 -35.75 7.24 -2.51
C SER A 275 -36.75 6.51 -3.39
N ASP A 276 -36.40 6.30 -4.66
CA ASP A 276 -37.27 5.69 -5.68
C ASP A 276 -36.99 4.19 -5.89
N ASP A 277 -36.02 3.61 -5.13
CA ASP A 277 -35.69 2.20 -5.23
C ASP A 277 -36.74 1.33 -4.54
N ASP A 278 -37.11 0.22 -5.21
CA ASP A 278 -37.86 -0.86 -4.56
C ASP A 278 -36.95 -1.59 -3.57
N THR A 279 -37.36 -1.63 -2.32
CA THR A 279 -36.60 -2.27 -1.23
C THR A 279 -37.02 -3.72 -0.96
N ALA A 280 -38.02 -4.25 -1.72
CA ALA A 280 -38.44 -5.63 -1.58
C ALA A 280 -37.30 -6.60 -2.02
N ASP A 281 -37.08 -7.66 -1.26
CA ASP A 281 -36.11 -8.72 -1.55
C ASP A 281 -34.64 -8.23 -1.70
N LYS A 282 -34.28 -7.11 -1.05
CA LYS A 282 -32.94 -6.52 -1.06
C LYS A 282 -32.23 -6.65 0.29
N SER A 283 -32.34 -7.82 0.90
CA SER A 283 -31.59 -8.18 2.10
C SER A 283 -30.44 -9.09 1.72
N TYR A 284 -29.28 -8.83 2.29
CA TYR A 284 -28.07 -9.64 2.14
C TYR A 284 -27.84 -10.39 3.45
N LEU A 285 -27.53 -11.69 3.37
CA LEU A 285 -27.18 -12.51 4.51
C LEU A 285 -25.82 -13.14 4.24
N SER A 286 -24.89 -12.99 5.17
CA SER A 286 -23.58 -13.62 5.11
C SER A 286 -23.30 -14.39 6.40
N MET A 287 -22.67 -15.55 6.29
CA MET A 287 -22.19 -16.35 7.41
C MET A 287 -20.68 -16.54 7.27
N ASN A 288 -19.93 -16.01 8.23
CA ASN A 288 -18.49 -15.85 8.11
C ASN A 288 -17.76 -16.52 9.28
N TYR A 289 -16.58 -17.09 9.00
CA TYR A 289 -15.78 -17.81 9.97
C TYR A 289 -14.30 -17.43 9.83
N SER A 290 -13.64 -17.22 10.96
CA SER A 290 -12.18 -17.22 11.03
C SER A 290 -11.71 -18.65 11.36
N ILE A 291 -10.87 -19.23 10.51
CA ILE A 291 -10.44 -20.63 10.61
C ILE A 291 -8.99 -20.80 11.10
N GLY A 292 -8.38 -19.74 11.59
CA GLY A 292 -7.01 -19.74 12.07
C GLY A 292 -6.05 -18.93 11.20
N LYS A 293 -4.75 -19.08 11.46
CA LYS A 293 -3.69 -18.46 10.67
C LYS A 293 -3.37 -19.32 9.47
N TYR A 294 -2.86 -18.69 8.39
CA TYR A 294 -2.52 -19.40 7.16
C TYR A 294 -1.34 -20.39 7.31
N ASP A 295 -0.55 -20.25 8.39
CA ASP A 295 0.65 -21.03 8.70
C ASP A 295 0.44 -22.02 9.87
N ASP A 296 -0.81 -22.20 10.34
CA ASP A 296 -1.19 -23.18 11.37
C ASP A 296 -1.34 -24.61 10.83
#